data_29e1a3214212959d4a684260feb3b87b
#
_entry.id   29e1a3214212959d4a684260feb3b87b
#
_cell.length_a   1.000
_cell.length_b   1.000
_cell.length_c   1.000
_cell.angle_alpha   90.00
_cell.angle_beta   90.00
_cell.angle_gamma   90.00
#
_symmetry.space_group_name_H-M   'P 1'
#
loop_
_entity.id
_entity.type
_entity.pdbx_description
1 polymer ?
#
loop_
_entity_poly.entity_id
_entity_poly.type
_entity_poly.pdbx_seq_one_letter_code
_entity_poly.pdbx_strand_id
1 'polypeptide(L)'
;SRLVEGLSQDRVFPDWMSASEVIVSHLNRALDFDGKRSSHPIEVPLQGENVEDAVNQVFDAISYSKGASVLRMLAQMLGEDVFLRGVSQYLKRHLYSNTVTKDLWDGISEASGLDVNAIMANWVLKQGFPVLTVTEGTDSIHVRQNRFLSTGDPAPEEDETLWQVPLALKTVQDGKATTDMNAMLPGVRETDSPVPAAKNSGWKLHAETLGVFRVA
;
A
#
# COMPACT_ATOMS: atom_id res chain seq x y z
N SER A 1 7.63 -12.85 -8.48
CA SER A 1 7.10 -11.78 -7.63
C SER A 1 6.88 -12.32 -6.22
N ARG A 2 7.38 -11.62 -5.19
CA ARG A 2 7.21 -11.99 -3.77
C ARG A 2 5.73 -12.10 -3.37
N LEU A 3 4.86 -11.26 -3.91
CA LEU A 3 3.43 -11.36 -3.65
C LEU A 3 2.84 -12.68 -4.16
N VAL A 4 3.11 -13.03 -5.42
CA VAL A 4 2.59 -14.27 -6.02
C VAL A 4 3.14 -15.50 -5.31
N GLU A 5 4.40 -15.47 -4.87
CA GLU A 5 5.01 -16.50 -4.03
C GLU A 5 4.20 -16.71 -2.75
N GLY A 6 3.92 -15.65 -1.98
CA GLY A 6 3.12 -15.72 -0.75
C GLY A 6 1.70 -16.24 -0.98
N LEU A 7 1.00 -15.73 -2.01
CA LEU A 7 -0.34 -16.21 -2.36
C LEU A 7 -0.36 -17.69 -2.76
N SER A 8 0.69 -18.15 -3.45
CA SER A 8 0.82 -19.57 -3.83
C SER A 8 1.10 -20.44 -2.63
N GLN A 9 1.95 -19.99 -1.70
CA GLN A 9 2.22 -20.73 -0.45
C GLN A 9 0.96 -20.89 0.40
N ASP A 10 0.18 -19.82 0.60
CA ASP A 10 -1.06 -19.88 1.38
C ASP A 10 -2.09 -20.85 0.78
N ARG A 11 -2.14 -20.96 -0.55
CA ARG A 11 -3.05 -21.92 -1.21
C ARG A 11 -2.59 -23.38 -1.12
N VAL A 12 -1.30 -23.62 -1.22
CA VAL A 12 -0.73 -24.97 -1.23
C VAL A 12 -0.50 -25.49 0.20
N PHE A 13 -0.12 -24.60 1.10
CA PHE A 13 0.23 -24.91 2.48
C PHE A 13 -0.46 -23.94 3.47
N PRO A 14 -1.79 -24.03 3.64
CA PRO A 14 -2.55 -23.10 4.47
C PRO A 14 -2.13 -23.08 5.94
N ASP A 15 -1.59 -24.21 6.44
CA ASP A 15 -1.12 -24.34 7.83
C ASP A 15 0.20 -23.57 8.10
N TRP A 16 0.89 -23.10 7.05
CA TRP A 16 2.15 -22.37 7.22
C TRP A 16 1.98 -20.92 7.63
N MET A 17 0.75 -20.39 7.58
CA MET A 17 0.42 -19.01 7.95
C MET A 17 1.32 -17.96 7.24
N SER A 18 1.62 -18.20 5.96
CA SER A 18 2.55 -17.37 5.16
C SER A 18 2.15 -15.90 5.09
N ALA A 19 0.86 -15.59 5.18
CA ALA A 19 0.36 -14.20 5.25
C ALA A 19 0.93 -13.44 6.46
N SER A 20 1.04 -14.09 7.62
CA SER A 20 1.64 -13.50 8.83
C SER A 20 3.15 -13.29 8.67
N GLU A 21 3.84 -14.23 8.04
CA GLU A 21 5.26 -14.11 7.74
C GLU A 21 5.56 -12.96 6.79
N VAL A 22 4.72 -12.75 5.77
CA VAL A 22 4.84 -11.61 4.85
C VAL A 22 4.75 -10.28 5.58
N ILE A 23 3.85 -10.14 6.56
CA ILE A 23 3.75 -8.92 7.37
C ILE A 23 5.03 -8.70 8.18
N VAL A 24 5.52 -9.73 8.87
CA VAL A 24 6.69 -9.59 9.75
C VAL A 24 7.97 -9.40 8.94
N SER A 25 8.19 -10.19 7.90
CA SER A 25 9.45 -10.21 7.15
C SER A 25 9.53 -9.13 6.07
N HIS A 26 8.41 -8.78 5.42
CA HIS A 26 8.42 -7.81 4.32
C HIS A 26 7.89 -6.43 4.72
N LEU A 27 6.69 -6.35 5.32
CA LEU A 27 6.11 -5.04 5.65
C LEU A 27 6.96 -4.30 6.69
N ASN A 28 7.31 -4.92 7.81
CA ASN A 28 8.12 -4.27 8.84
C ASN A 28 9.49 -3.85 8.28
N ARG A 29 10.13 -4.71 7.49
CA ARG A 29 11.39 -4.39 6.85
C ARG A 29 11.26 -3.22 5.87
N ALA A 30 10.19 -3.18 5.08
CA ALA A 30 9.91 -2.06 4.19
C ALA A 30 9.76 -0.75 4.96
N LEU A 31 8.96 -0.73 6.03
CA LEU A 31 8.74 0.45 6.87
C LEU A 31 10.03 0.93 7.55
N ASP A 32 10.89 0.01 8.01
CA ASP A 32 12.16 0.37 8.67
C ASP A 32 13.15 1.02 7.69
N PHE A 33 13.24 0.53 6.46
CA PHE A 33 14.13 1.10 5.46
C PHE A 33 13.55 2.39 4.85
N ASP A 34 12.26 2.41 4.56
CA ASP A 34 11.59 3.52 3.88
C ASP A 34 11.28 4.71 4.82
N GLY A 35 11.34 4.50 6.13
CA GLY A 35 11.26 5.57 7.14
C GLY A 35 12.54 6.40 7.29
N LYS A 36 13.54 6.21 6.44
CA LYS A 36 14.81 6.94 6.48
C LYS A 36 14.86 8.02 5.40
N ARG A 37 15.63 9.09 5.65
CA ARG A 37 15.91 10.13 4.63
C ARG A 37 16.71 9.59 3.45
N SER A 38 17.50 8.53 3.65
CA SER A 38 18.27 7.85 2.61
C SER A 38 17.45 6.83 1.80
N SER A 39 16.12 6.76 2.00
CA SER A 39 15.24 5.93 1.20
C SER A 39 15.16 6.42 -0.25
N HIS A 40 14.67 5.56 -1.14
CA HIS A 40 14.45 5.87 -2.55
C HIS A 40 13.08 5.32 -3.03
N PRO A 41 12.54 5.78 -4.18
CA PRO A 41 11.35 5.21 -4.78
C PRO A 41 11.53 3.73 -5.14
N ILE A 42 10.43 2.98 -5.25
CA ILE A 42 10.45 1.61 -5.81
C ILE A 42 10.95 1.63 -7.25
N GLU A 43 10.44 2.58 -8.05
CA GLU A 43 10.88 2.82 -9.42
C GLU A 43 11.89 3.96 -9.44
N VAL A 44 13.15 3.63 -9.62
CA VAL A 44 14.24 4.59 -9.75
C VAL A 44 14.46 4.90 -11.22
N PRO A 45 14.40 6.19 -11.64
CA PRO A 45 14.72 6.56 -13.02
C PRO A 45 16.18 6.19 -13.35
N LEU A 46 16.37 5.33 -14.34
CA LEU A 46 17.70 4.99 -14.86
C LEU A 46 18.18 6.13 -15.76
N GLN A 47 18.68 7.22 -15.16
CA GLN A 47 19.23 8.37 -15.88
C GLN A 47 20.64 8.70 -15.38
N GLY A 48 21.58 8.92 -16.30
CA GLY A 48 22.93 9.39 -16.00
C GLY A 48 24.05 8.40 -16.29
N GLU A 49 25.28 8.80 -15.97
CA GLU A 49 26.52 8.06 -16.30
C GLU A 49 26.77 6.84 -15.40
N ASN A 50 26.02 6.65 -14.29
CA ASN A 50 26.20 5.58 -13.31
C ASN A 50 25.03 4.58 -13.31
N VAL A 51 24.73 4.00 -14.47
CA VAL A 51 23.66 2.97 -14.62
C VAL A 51 23.95 1.75 -13.72
N GLU A 52 25.22 1.38 -13.51
CA GLU A 52 25.60 0.24 -12.67
C GLU A 52 25.23 0.45 -11.19
N ASP A 53 25.44 1.66 -10.64
CA ASP A 53 25.05 2.00 -9.27
C ASP A 53 23.51 2.01 -9.11
N ALA A 54 22.79 2.52 -10.10
CA ALA A 54 21.33 2.49 -10.12
C ALA A 54 20.79 1.06 -10.19
N VAL A 55 21.41 0.17 -11.00
CA VAL A 55 21.05 -1.24 -11.07
C VAL A 55 21.29 -1.95 -9.73
N ASN A 56 22.38 -1.66 -9.02
CA ASN A 56 22.65 -2.25 -7.71
C ASN A 56 21.65 -1.79 -6.64
N GLN A 57 21.14 -0.56 -6.71
CA GLN A 57 20.12 -0.03 -5.82
C GLN A 57 18.74 -0.69 -6.03
N VAL A 58 18.44 -1.18 -7.24
CA VAL A 58 17.16 -1.86 -7.56
C VAL A 58 17.01 -3.21 -6.85
N PHE A 59 18.10 -3.85 -6.41
CA PHE A 59 18.09 -5.15 -5.75
C PHE A 59 18.13 -5.04 -4.21
N ASP A 60 17.31 -4.19 -3.62
CA ASP A 60 17.31 -3.94 -2.17
C ASP A 60 15.96 -4.22 -1.48
N ALA A 61 15.90 -3.90 -0.18
CA ALA A 61 14.69 -4.09 0.63
C ALA A 61 13.52 -3.19 0.17
N ILE A 62 13.79 -2.01 -0.40
CA ILE A 62 12.75 -1.12 -0.89
C ILE A 62 12.08 -1.74 -2.12
N SER A 63 12.84 -2.10 -3.14
CA SER A 63 12.30 -2.66 -4.37
C SER A 63 11.54 -3.98 -4.13
N TYR A 64 12.07 -4.85 -3.26
CA TYR A 64 11.46 -6.15 -3.01
C TYR A 64 10.40 -6.12 -1.91
N SER A 65 10.71 -5.59 -0.73
CA SER A 65 9.81 -5.67 0.42
C SER A 65 8.72 -4.62 0.38
N LYS A 66 9.04 -3.35 0.05
CA LYS A 66 8.02 -2.31 -0.17
C LYS A 66 7.18 -2.63 -1.40
N GLY A 67 7.80 -3.04 -2.50
CA GLY A 67 7.09 -3.43 -3.72
C GLY A 67 6.09 -4.55 -3.49
N ALA A 68 6.46 -5.62 -2.77
CA ALA A 68 5.56 -6.70 -2.40
C ALA A 68 4.42 -6.23 -1.50
N SER A 69 4.72 -5.37 -0.51
CA SER A 69 3.73 -4.86 0.45
C SER A 69 2.72 -3.91 -0.22
N VAL A 70 3.18 -3.06 -1.14
CA VAL A 70 2.34 -2.15 -1.93
C VAL A 70 1.42 -2.93 -2.88
N LEU A 71 1.93 -3.96 -3.55
CA LEU A 71 1.10 -4.85 -4.38
C LEU A 71 0.10 -5.65 -3.55
N ARG A 72 0.47 -6.10 -2.34
CA ARG A 72 -0.44 -6.77 -1.40
C ARG A 72 -1.56 -5.83 -0.97
N MET A 73 -1.24 -4.60 -0.61
CA MET A 73 -2.21 -3.55 -0.27
C MET A 73 -3.22 -3.36 -1.42
N LEU A 74 -2.75 -3.23 -2.66
CA LEU A 74 -3.60 -3.10 -3.84
C LEU A 74 -4.48 -4.34 -4.05
N ALA A 75 -3.91 -5.55 -3.97
CA ALA A 75 -4.63 -6.80 -4.16
C ALA A 75 -5.77 -6.97 -3.16
N GLN A 76 -5.56 -6.56 -1.91
CA GLN A 76 -6.58 -6.65 -0.87
C GLN A 76 -7.65 -5.56 -1.00
N MET A 77 -7.27 -4.34 -1.40
CA MET A 77 -8.21 -3.27 -1.69
C MET A 77 -9.18 -3.65 -2.82
N LEU A 78 -8.68 -4.27 -3.88
CA LEU A 78 -9.48 -4.66 -5.06
C LEU A 78 -10.19 -6.01 -4.90
N GLY A 79 -9.74 -6.84 -3.96
CA GLY A 79 -10.03 -8.26 -3.91
C GLY A 79 -9.09 -9.07 -4.81
N GLU A 80 -8.66 -10.23 -4.31
CA GLU A 80 -7.64 -11.07 -4.95
C GLU A 80 -8.03 -11.48 -6.38
N ASP A 81 -9.30 -11.86 -6.60
CA ASP A 81 -9.78 -12.30 -7.91
C ASP A 81 -9.72 -11.19 -8.96
N VAL A 82 -10.07 -9.96 -8.61
CA VAL A 82 -9.98 -8.80 -9.50
C VAL A 82 -8.53 -8.48 -9.82
N PHE A 83 -7.68 -8.45 -8.80
CA PHE A 83 -6.25 -8.21 -8.96
C PHE A 83 -5.59 -9.26 -9.88
N LEU A 84 -5.80 -10.56 -9.61
CA LEU A 84 -5.21 -11.64 -10.41
C LEU A 84 -5.76 -11.66 -11.84
N ARG A 85 -7.03 -11.30 -12.06
CA ARG A 85 -7.59 -11.14 -13.39
C ARG A 85 -6.88 -10.03 -14.17
N GLY A 86 -6.62 -8.87 -13.53
CA GLY A 86 -5.86 -7.77 -14.13
C GLY A 86 -4.42 -8.17 -14.49
N VAL A 87 -3.75 -8.86 -13.58
CA VAL A 87 -2.39 -9.42 -13.84
C VAL A 87 -2.42 -10.41 -15.00
N SER A 88 -3.44 -11.28 -15.08
CA SER A 88 -3.59 -12.23 -16.19
C SER A 88 -3.79 -11.51 -17.54
N GLN A 89 -4.61 -10.46 -17.57
CA GLN A 89 -4.81 -9.64 -18.78
C GLN A 89 -3.51 -8.97 -19.22
N TYR A 90 -2.80 -8.35 -18.29
CA TYR A 90 -1.48 -7.77 -18.54
C TYR A 90 -0.49 -8.78 -19.13
N LEU A 91 -0.34 -9.97 -18.52
CA LEU A 91 0.58 -11.01 -19.00
C LEU A 91 0.21 -11.53 -20.40
N LYS A 92 -1.09 -11.72 -20.67
CA LYS A 92 -1.57 -12.18 -21.98
C LYS A 92 -1.34 -11.15 -23.08
N ARG A 93 -1.50 -9.85 -22.76
CA ARG A 93 -1.30 -8.75 -23.72
C ARG A 93 0.18 -8.60 -24.11
N HIS A 94 1.08 -8.89 -23.20
CA HIS A 94 2.52 -8.67 -23.36
C HIS A 94 3.33 -9.99 -23.43
N LEU A 95 2.72 -11.07 -23.93
CA LEU A 95 3.39 -12.36 -24.08
C LEU A 95 4.68 -12.23 -24.90
N TYR A 96 5.78 -12.71 -24.32
CA TYR A 96 7.12 -12.69 -24.93
C TYR A 96 7.63 -11.29 -25.31
N SER A 97 7.10 -10.25 -24.68
CA SER A 97 7.47 -8.85 -24.92
C SER A 97 8.02 -8.20 -23.67
N ASN A 98 8.62 -7.02 -23.82
CA ASN A 98 9.02 -6.16 -22.70
C ASN A 98 7.83 -5.32 -22.22
N THR A 99 7.86 -4.91 -20.96
CA THR A 99 6.80 -4.11 -20.32
C THR A 99 7.41 -3.01 -19.47
N VAL A 100 6.60 -2.00 -19.21
CA VAL A 100 6.86 -0.97 -18.20
C VAL A 100 5.83 -1.08 -17.07
N THR A 101 6.09 -0.44 -15.95
CA THR A 101 5.21 -0.48 -14.76
C THR A 101 3.76 -0.08 -15.08
N LYS A 102 3.59 0.92 -15.96
CA LYS A 102 2.28 1.38 -16.41
C LYS A 102 1.43 0.27 -17.04
N ASP A 103 2.02 -0.63 -17.80
CA ASP A 103 1.29 -1.73 -18.48
C ASP A 103 0.60 -2.65 -17.46
N LEU A 104 1.24 -2.88 -16.31
CA LEU A 104 0.65 -3.63 -15.21
C LEU A 104 -0.55 -2.88 -14.61
N TRP A 105 -0.39 -1.58 -14.35
CA TRP A 105 -1.48 -0.76 -13.81
C TRP A 105 -2.66 -0.65 -14.77
N ASP A 106 -2.43 -0.54 -16.06
CA ASP A 106 -3.48 -0.53 -17.07
C ASP A 106 -4.29 -1.83 -17.08
N GLY A 107 -3.63 -2.99 -17.00
CA GLY A 107 -4.31 -4.28 -16.92
C GLY A 107 -5.17 -4.43 -15.65
N ILE A 108 -4.68 -3.93 -14.50
CA ILE A 108 -5.44 -3.98 -13.25
C ILE A 108 -6.56 -2.93 -13.26
N SER A 109 -6.34 -1.76 -13.85
CA SER A 109 -7.37 -0.71 -14.00
C SER A 109 -8.56 -1.21 -14.82
N GLU A 110 -8.32 -1.88 -15.95
CA GLU A 110 -9.39 -2.48 -16.75
C GLU A 110 -10.18 -3.53 -15.98
N ALA A 111 -9.51 -4.37 -15.19
CA ALA A 111 -10.17 -5.43 -14.42
C ALA A 111 -11.00 -4.90 -13.25
N SER A 112 -10.57 -3.78 -12.65
CA SER A 112 -11.17 -3.20 -11.44
C SER A 112 -12.15 -2.06 -11.72
N GLY A 113 -12.01 -1.38 -12.85
CA GLY A 113 -12.75 -0.14 -13.15
C GLY A 113 -12.23 1.10 -12.40
N LEU A 114 -11.10 1.00 -11.69
CA LEU A 114 -10.48 2.10 -10.94
C LEU A 114 -9.23 2.62 -11.68
N ASP A 115 -8.88 3.89 -11.47
CA ASP A 115 -7.61 4.44 -11.95
C ASP A 115 -6.45 4.01 -11.03
N VAL A 116 -5.97 2.78 -11.25
CA VAL A 116 -4.87 2.20 -10.48
C VAL A 116 -3.56 2.96 -10.72
N ASN A 117 -3.38 3.55 -11.91
CA ASN A 117 -2.22 4.40 -12.18
C ASN A 117 -2.16 5.59 -11.20
N ALA A 118 -3.27 6.31 -11.02
CA ALA A 118 -3.35 7.43 -10.08
C ALA A 118 -3.19 7.00 -8.62
N ILE A 119 -3.79 5.86 -8.24
CA ILE A 119 -3.68 5.33 -6.87
C ILE A 119 -2.24 4.96 -6.54
N MET A 120 -1.54 4.32 -7.47
CA MET A 120 -0.22 3.73 -7.22
C MET A 120 0.95 4.69 -7.45
N ALA A 121 0.72 5.82 -8.14
CA ALA A 121 1.79 6.73 -8.56
C ALA A 121 2.73 7.12 -7.41
N ASN A 122 2.22 7.65 -6.31
CA ASN A 122 3.04 8.11 -5.19
C ASN A 122 3.60 6.96 -4.34
N TRP A 123 3.02 5.77 -4.41
CA TRP A 123 3.58 4.57 -3.75
C TRP A 123 4.83 4.05 -4.45
N VAL A 124 4.89 4.20 -5.76
CA VAL A 124 5.95 3.63 -6.61
C VAL A 124 7.03 4.66 -6.96
N LEU A 125 6.62 5.91 -7.26
CA LEU A 125 7.50 6.96 -7.77
C LEU A 125 8.07 7.88 -6.67
N LYS A 126 7.58 7.76 -5.42
CA LYS A 126 8.03 8.57 -4.29
C LYS A 126 8.62 7.70 -3.18
N GLN A 127 9.66 8.24 -2.54
CA GLN A 127 10.22 7.65 -1.32
C GLN A 127 9.30 7.89 -0.12
N GLY A 128 9.39 7.04 0.89
CA GLY A 128 8.65 7.20 2.14
C GLY A 128 7.24 6.61 2.09
N PHE A 129 6.57 6.73 3.21
CA PHE A 129 5.19 6.29 3.42
C PHE A 129 4.52 7.20 4.46
N PRO A 130 3.17 7.25 4.51
CA PRO A 130 2.48 8.12 5.44
C PRO A 130 2.37 7.54 6.86
N VAL A 131 2.39 8.42 7.85
CA VAL A 131 1.77 8.19 9.16
C VAL A 131 0.42 8.89 9.17
N LEU A 132 -0.61 8.18 9.62
CA LEU A 132 -1.96 8.70 9.76
C LEU A 132 -2.22 9.08 11.21
N THR A 133 -2.42 10.36 11.46
CA THR A 133 -2.92 10.86 12.74
C THR A 133 -4.44 10.83 12.70
N VAL A 134 -5.05 10.18 13.71
CA VAL A 134 -6.50 9.99 13.75
C VAL A 134 -7.07 10.66 14.99
N THR A 135 -8.07 11.51 14.78
CA THR A 135 -8.82 12.15 15.86
C THR A 135 -10.27 11.70 15.81
N GLU A 136 -10.79 11.20 16.93
CA GLU A 136 -12.16 10.72 17.02
C GLU A 136 -13.13 11.89 17.25
N GLY A 137 -14.18 11.94 16.44
CA GLY A 137 -15.36 12.79 16.60
C GLY A 137 -16.55 12.01 17.17
N THR A 138 -17.74 12.60 17.12
CA THR A 138 -18.97 11.98 17.64
C THR A 138 -19.47 10.83 16.75
N ASP A 139 -19.41 11.02 15.43
CA ASP A 139 -19.92 10.12 14.40
C ASP A 139 -18.97 10.03 13.17
N SER A 140 -17.77 10.53 13.34
CA SER A 140 -16.72 10.53 12.34
C SER A 140 -15.34 10.43 12.97
N ILE A 141 -14.37 10.00 12.17
CA ILE A 141 -12.95 10.13 12.47
C ILE A 141 -12.33 11.13 11.51
N HIS A 142 -11.50 12.02 12.02
CA HIS A 142 -10.65 12.89 11.22
C HIS A 142 -9.30 12.21 11.01
N VAL A 143 -8.91 12.03 9.75
CA VAL A 143 -7.67 11.35 9.35
C VAL A 143 -6.78 12.33 8.62
N ARG A 144 -5.56 12.52 9.12
CA ARG A 144 -4.54 13.38 8.52
C ARG A 144 -3.30 12.56 8.20
N GLN A 145 -2.70 12.76 7.03
CA GLN A 145 -1.44 12.12 6.65
C GLN A 145 -0.27 13.10 6.70
N ASN A 146 0.87 12.60 7.18
CA ASN A 146 2.18 13.21 7.05
C ASN A 146 3.18 12.14 6.64
N ARG A 147 4.30 12.50 6.01
CA ARG A 147 5.37 11.54 5.75
C ARG A 147 5.97 11.06 7.08
N PHE A 148 6.12 9.76 7.23
CA PHE A 148 6.82 9.19 8.38
C PHE A 148 8.35 9.26 8.19
N LEU A 149 9.06 9.72 9.20
CA LEU A 149 10.52 9.60 9.32
C LEU A 149 10.90 9.02 10.68
N SER A 150 11.82 8.06 10.68
CA SER A 150 12.32 7.43 11.92
C SER A 150 13.27 8.33 12.72
N THR A 151 13.72 9.43 12.13
CA THR A 151 14.70 10.38 12.71
C THR A 151 14.07 11.69 13.16
N GLY A 152 12.76 11.73 13.40
CA GLY A 152 11.99 12.91 13.82
C GLY A 152 11.08 13.44 12.73
N ASP A 153 10.44 14.58 13.00
CA ASP A 153 9.45 15.14 12.09
C ASP A 153 10.07 15.56 10.76
N PRO A 154 9.35 15.37 9.65
CA PRO A 154 9.80 15.84 8.34
C PRO A 154 9.79 17.38 8.27
N ALA A 155 10.74 17.95 7.56
CA ALA A 155 10.67 19.35 7.16
C ALA A 155 9.51 19.56 6.16
N PRO A 156 8.97 20.78 6.02
CA PRO A 156 7.83 21.02 5.13
C PRO A 156 8.03 20.49 3.70
N GLU A 157 9.22 20.68 3.15
CA GLU A 157 9.60 20.20 1.82
C GLU A 157 9.75 18.67 1.71
N GLU A 158 9.94 17.99 2.84
CA GLU A 158 9.97 16.54 2.91
C GLU A 158 8.57 15.90 3.03
N ASP A 159 7.54 16.71 3.33
CA ASP A 159 6.16 16.29 3.63
C ASP A 159 5.14 16.69 2.53
N GLU A 160 5.61 17.00 1.34
CA GLU A 160 4.74 17.41 0.23
C GLU A 160 3.98 16.24 -0.43
N THR A 161 4.51 15.02 -0.31
CA THR A 161 3.89 13.85 -0.94
C THR A 161 2.60 13.47 -0.23
N LEU A 162 1.51 13.36 -1.00
CA LEU A 162 0.19 12.94 -0.53
C LEU A 162 -0.16 11.60 -1.19
N TRP A 163 -0.31 10.57 -0.38
CA TRP A 163 -0.68 9.23 -0.86
C TRP A 163 -2.20 9.07 -0.91
N GLN A 164 -2.67 8.27 -1.84
CA GLN A 164 -4.02 7.69 -1.78
C GLN A 164 -3.94 6.46 -0.87
N VAL A 165 -4.53 6.52 0.32
CA VAL A 165 -4.33 5.50 1.35
C VAL A 165 -5.61 4.70 1.57
N PRO A 166 -5.62 3.39 1.26
CA PRO A 166 -6.72 2.51 1.63
C PRO A 166 -6.79 2.38 3.15
N LEU A 167 -7.90 2.78 3.75
CA LEU A 167 -8.04 2.83 5.21
C LEU A 167 -8.43 1.48 5.80
N ALA A 168 -9.11 0.61 5.02
CA ALA A 168 -9.66 -0.66 5.50
C ALA A 168 -10.38 -0.47 6.84
N LEU A 169 -11.42 0.37 6.83
CA LEU A 169 -12.14 0.79 8.03
C LEU A 169 -13.07 -0.33 8.52
N LYS A 170 -12.71 -0.94 9.63
CA LYS A 170 -13.57 -1.90 10.32
C LYS A 170 -14.41 -1.18 11.35
N THR A 171 -15.72 -1.42 11.33
CA THR A 171 -16.66 -0.91 12.32
C THR A 171 -17.38 -2.06 12.99
N VAL A 172 -17.73 -1.89 14.26
CA VAL A 172 -18.54 -2.83 15.02
C VAL A 172 -19.74 -2.05 15.56
N GLN A 173 -20.94 -2.53 15.28
CA GLN A 173 -22.17 -1.98 15.80
C GLN A 173 -23.07 -3.11 16.27
N ASP A 174 -23.56 -3.05 17.51
CA ASP A 174 -24.41 -4.07 18.13
C ASP A 174 -23.85 -5.50 18.00
N GLY A 175 -22.52 -5.64 18.17
CA GLY A 175 -21.82 -6.91 18.07
C GLY A 175 -21.55 -7.41 16.64
N LYS A 176 -22.04 -6.71 15.61
CA LYS A 176 -21.78 -7.05 14.20
C LYS A 176 -20.61 -6.24 13.66
N ALA A 177 -19.58 -6.93 13.20
CA ALA A 177 -18.43 -6.33 12.54
C ALA A 177 -18.62 -6.24 11.02
N THR A 178 -18.29 -5.09 10.44
CA THR A 178 -18.21 -4.86 8.99
C THR A 178 -16.91 -4.17 8.66
N THR A 179 -16.33 -4.46 7.48
CA THR A 179 -15.11 -3.78 7.02
C THR A 179 -15.40 -3.11 5.68
N ASP A 180 -15.20 -1.79 5.63
CA ASP A 180 -15.26 -1.04 4.38
C ASP A 180 -13.86 -1.00 3.75
N MET A 181 -13.69 -1.79 2.71
CA MET A 181 -12.46 -1.85 1.91
C MET A 181 -12.34 -0.69 0.91
N ASN A 182 -13.43 0.06 0.68
CA ASN A 182 -13.44 1.22 -0.20
C ASN A 182 -13.15 2.53 0.56
N ALA A 183 -13.13 2.50 1.90
CA ALA A 183 -12.73 3.65 2.69
C ALA A 183 -11.31 4.08 2.30
N MET A 184 -11.14 5.33 1.89
CA MET A 184 -9.91 5.86 1.30
C MET A 184 -9.62 7.28 1.79
N LEU A 185 -8.35 7.58 2.09
CA LEU A 185 -7.84 8.94 2.11
C LEU A 185 -7.40 9.29 0.67
N PRO A 186 -8.11 10.18 -0.05
CA PRO A 186 -8.02 10.26 -1.52
C PRO A 186 -6.87 11.17 -2.04
N GLY A 187 -5.67 11.07 -1.49
CA GLY A 187 -4.53 11.90 -1.92
C GLY A 187 -4.65 13.38 -1.51
N VAL A 188 -5.35 13.62 -0.42
CA VAL A 188 -5.44 14.93 0.26
C VAL A 188 -4.73 14.86 1.62
N ARG A 189 -4.41 16.03 2.19
CA ARG A 189 -3.72 16.09 3.48
C ARG A 189 -4.55 15.46 4.60
N GLU A 190 -5.85 15.71 4.61
CA GLU A 190 -6.76 15.27 5.65
C GLU A 190 -8.18 15.07 5.11
N THR A 191 -8.94 14.21 5.74
CA THR A 191 -10.35 13.94 5.41
C THR A 191 -11.10 13.45 6.65
N ASP A 192 -12.42 13.57 6.60
CA ASP A 192 -13.31 12.96 7.59
C ASP A 192 -13.92 11.67 7.01
N SER A 193 -13.96 10.63 7.84
CA SER A 193 -14.60 9.36 7.50
C SER A 193 -15.70 9.05 8.52
N PRO A 194 -16.92 8.72 8.08
CA PRO A 194 -18.02 8.41 9.00
C PRO A 194 -17.74 7.11 9.76
N VAL A 195 -18.05 7.10 11.04
CA VAL A 195 -18.04 5.92 11.90
C VAL A 195 -19.33 5.89 12.72
N PRO A 196 -19.82 4.70 13.15
CA PRO A 196 -20.98 4.64 14.02
C PRO A 196 -20.75 5.40 15.34
N ALA A 197 -21.74 6.17 15.79
CA ALA A 197 -21.68 6.88 17.07
C ALA A 197 -21.43 5.91 18.24
N ALA A 198 -20.66 6.35 19.23
CA ALA A 198 -19.94 5.53 20.22
C ALA A 198 -20.78 4.62 21.14
N LYS A 199 -22.11 4.65 21.10
CA LYS A 199 -22.94 3.81 21.97
C LYS A 199 -23.07 2.39 21.41
N ASN A 200 -22.41 1.39 22.03
CA ASN A 200 -22.32 -0.01 21.59
C ASN A 200 -21.62 -0.21 20.24
N SER A 201 -20.72 0.69 19.87
CA SER A 201 -19.98 0.64 18.62
C SER A 201 -18.47 0.80 18.85
N GLY A 202 -17.69 0.42 17.88
CA GLY A 202 -16.25 0.62 17.84
C GLY A 202 -15.76 0.66 16.40
N TRP A 203 -14.59 1.17 16.18
CA TRP A 203 -13.96 1.21 14.88
C TRP A 203 -12.47 0.87 14.98
N LYS A 204 -11.90 0.45 13.86
CA LYS A 204 -10.47 0.20 13.70
C LYS A 204 -10.07 0.52 12.26
N LEU A 205 -9.08 1.37 12.10
CA LEU A 205 -8.37 1.51 10.83
C LEU A 205 -7.37 0.38 10.62
N HIS A 206 -6.94 0.22 9.37
CA HIS A 206 -5.90 -0.73 9.04
C HIS A 206 -6.29 -2.16 9.43
N ALA A 207 -7.57 -2.52 9.23
CA ALA A 207 -8.02 -3.90 9.41
C ALA A 207 -7.11 -4.83 8.60
N GLU A 208 -6.81 -6.02 9.13
CA GLU A 208 -5.96 -7.04 8.48
C GLU A 208 -4.51 -6.60 8.17
N THR A 209 -4.04 -5.48 8.71
CA THR A 209 -2.68 -4.95 8.49
C THR A 209 -2.33 -4.85 7.00
N LEU A 210 -3.23 -4.25 6.21
CA LEU A 210 -3.15 -4.23 4.75
C LEU A 210 -2.17 -3.21 4.21
N GLY A 211 -2.10 -2.04 4.83
CA GLY A 211 -1.47 -0.87 4.24
C GLY A 211 0.01 -0.72 4.57
N VAL A 212 0.71 0.01 3.70
CA VAL A 212 2.11 0.43 3.90
C VAL A 212 2.10 1.79 4.60
N PHE A 213 1.55 1.87 5.82
CA PHE A 213 1.45 3.09 6.61
C PHE A 213 1.41 2.80 8.10
N ARG A 214 1.62 3.83 8.93
CA ARG A 214 1.44 3.77 10.38
C ARG A 214 0.22 4.58 10.80
N VAL A 215 -0.35 4.24 11.95
CA VAL A 215 -1.44 4.99 12.59
C VAL A 215 -0.95 5.48 13.95
N ALA A 216 -1.15 6.78 14.26
CA ALA A 216 -0.81 7.44 15.50
C ALA A 216 -2.05 8.07 16.13
#